data_37ff977e1e3d472d2a636f54017c307f
#
_entry.id   37ff977e1e3d472d2a636f54017c307f
#
_cell.length_a   1.000
_cell.length_b   1.000
_cell.length_c   1.000
_cell.angle_alpha   90.00
_cell.angle_beta   90.00
_cell.angle_gamma   90.00
#
_symmetry.space_group_name_H-M   'P 1'
#
loop_
_entity.id
_entity.type
_entity.pdbx_description
1 polymer ?
#
loop_
_entity_poly.entity_id
_entity_poly.type
_entity_poly.pdbx_seq_one_letter_code
_entity_poly.pdbx_strand_id
1 'polypeptide(L)'
;MKKIINSILSIIIYMFGALTFFLIGPILLIFIFFFPSLITKAIVPFCKLMISVFGCKVKIFGQFPKDETFVIMANHVSFLDVFAVPCSFATNKKFSAIAASKNFKIPIYATILKKLNVVSIDRSNREQSIKGIQKAEQVLKDDYHITILPEGTRTPTGQLGLFKKGGFHLAVNTKANILPILTKGLFEIKPINRWTIKPGPIEIHIKAPIITAGKTVDELLKETRAVFLNTLNN
;
A
#
# COMPACT_ATOMS: atom_id res chain seq x y z
N MET A 1 -2.47 -30.15 18.30
CA MET A 1 -1.47 -29.34 19.00
C MET A 1 -0.99 -28.13 18.19
N LYS A 2 -0.35 -28.25 17.02
CA LYS A 2 0.12 -27.10 16.17
C LYS A 2 -0.96 -26.06 15.85
N LYS A 3 -2.20 -26.48 15.56
CA LYS A 3 -3.31 -25.57 15.22
C LYS A 3 -3.70 -24.66 16.40
N ILE A 4 -3.74 -25.22 17.61
CA ILE A 4 -4.07 -24.48 18.84
C ILE A 4 -2.95 -23.46 19.15
N ILE A 5 -1.69 -23.88 19.07
CA ILE A 5 -0.53 -23.00 19.29
C ILE A 5 -0.56 -21.81 18.32
N ASN A 6 -0.80 -22.06 17.02
CA ASN A 6 -0.91 -20.99 16.01
C ASN A 6 -2.08 -20.04 16.29
N SER A 7 -3.19 -20.56 16.82
CA SER A 7 -4.33 -19.72 17.20
C SER A 7 -4.00 -18.83 18.39
N ILE A 8 -3.41 -19.36 19.45
CA ILE A 8 -2.98 -18.59 20.62
C ILE A 8 -1.96 -17.53 20.22
N LEU A 9 -0.93 -17.91 19.45
CA LEU A 9 0.06 -16.98 18.96
C LEU A 9 -0.57 -15.83 18.13
N SER A 10 -1.53 -16.17 17.29
CA SER A 10 -2.22 -15.16 16.46
C SER A 10 -3.05 -14.19 17.31
N ILE A 11 -3.71 -14.66 18.36
CA ILE A 11 -4.44 -13.81 19.30
C ILE A 11 -3.46 -12.83 19.97
N ILE A 12 -2.34 -13.34 20.48
CA ILE A 12 -1.31 -12.52 21.12
C ILE A 12 -0.80 -11.44 20.15
N ILE A 13 -0.47 -11.83 18.91
CA ILE A 13 0.01 -10.89 17.88
C ILE A 13 -1.05 -9.80 17.58
N TYR A 14 -2.32 -10.19 17.44
CA TYR A 14 -3.40 -9.21 17.20
C TYR A 14 -3.60 -8.29 18.40
N MET A 15 -3.52 -8.80 19.64
CA MET A 15 -3.59 -7.96 20.84
C MET A 15 -2.46 -6.94 20.89
N PHE A 16 -1.21 -7.37 20.67
CA PHE A 16 -0.07 -6.46 20.63
C PHE A 16 -0.16 -5.48 19.46
N GLY A 17 -0.60 -5.94 18.28
CA GLY A 17 -0.82 -5.07 17.12
C GLY A 17 -1.89 -4.01 17.39
N ALA A 18 -3.02 -4.39 17.97
CA ALA A 18 -4.07 -3.46 18.36
C ALA A 18 -3.59 -2.50 19.45
N LEU A 19 -2.94 -3.00 20.50
CA LEU A 19 -2.39 -2.17 21.56
C LEU A 19 -1.39 -1.14 21.01
N THR A 20 -0.46 -1.57 20.16
CA THR A 20 0.51 -0.67 19.51
C THR A 20 -0.21 0.38 18.66
N PHE A 21 -1.20 -0.03 17.87
CA PHE A 21 -1.96 0.88 17.01
C PHE A 21 -2.73 1.92 17.84
N PHE A 22 -3.42 1.49 18.90
CA PHE A 22 -4.23 2.39 19.73
C PHE A 22 -3.43 3.24 20.70
N LEU A 23 -2.22 2.85 21.10
CA LEU A 23 -1.32 3.67 21.92
C LEU A 23 -0.50 4.65 21.06
N ILE A 24 0.12 4.15 20.00
CA ILE A 24 1.04 4.96 19.18
C ILE A 24 0.29 5.76 18.11
N GLY A 25 -0.83 5.23 17.59
CA GLY A 25 -1.63 5.92 16.58
C GLY A 25 -2.11 7.31 17.00
N PRO A 26 -2.70 7.51 18.20
CA PRO A 26 -3.05 8.84 18.70
C PRO A 26 -1.84 9.76 18.89
N ILE A 27 -0.73 9.23 19.40
CA ILE A 27 0.52 10.01 19.55
C ILE A 27 1.02 10.47 18.18
N LEU A 28 0.99 9.57 17.19
CA LEU A 28 1.33 9.88 15.80
C LEU A 28 0.39 10.96 15.23
N LEU A 29 -0.91 10.89 15.52
CA LEU A 29 -1.88 11.90 15.09
C LEU A 29 -1.61 13.27 15.72
N ILE A 30 -1.31 13.31 17.00
CA ILE A 30 -0.93 14.54 17.70
C ILE A 30 0.35 15.10 17.07
N PHE A 31 1.37 14.28 16.88
CA PHE A 31 2.62 14.68 16.23
C PHE A 31 2.38 15.25 14.82
N ILE A 32 1.58 14.58 14.00
CA ILE A 32 1.22 15.01 12.63
C ILE A 32 0.39 16.30 12.65
N PHE A 33 -0.42 16.52 13.67
CA PHE A 33 -1.22 17.74 13.83
C PHE A 33 -0.32 18.97 14.00
N PHE A 34 0.73 18.86 14.85
CA PHE A 34 1.68 19.96 15.09
C PHE A 34 2.77 20.04 14.01
N PHE A 35 3.15 18.93 13.38
CA PHE A 35 4.26 18.85 12.43
C PHE A 35 3.83 18.14 11.12
N PRO A 36 2.88 18.71 10.34
CA PRO A 36 2.32 18.04 9.16
C PRO A 36 3.36 17.78 8.05
N SER A 37 4.43 18.57 7.98
CA SER A 37 5.54 18.34 7.03
C SER A 37 6.36 17.09 7.33
N LEU A 38 6.31 16.56 8.56
CA LEU A 38 7.06 15.39 8.98
C LEU A 38 6.26 14.09 8.89
N ILE A 39 5.04 14.13 8.35
CA ILE A 39 4.14 12.96 8.29
C ILE A 39 4.80 11.76 7.62
N THR A 40 5.49 11.96 6.50
CA THR A 40 6.18 10.88 5.77
C THR A 40 7.31 10.29 6.59
N LYS A 41 8.07 11.15 7.31
CA LYS A 41 9.16 10.72 8.20
C LYS A 41 8.66 9.95 9.41
N ALA A 42 7.43 10.19 9.85
CA ALA A 42 6.81 9.51 10.99
C ALA A 42 6.11 8.21 10.60
N ILE A 43 5.47 8.14 9.42
CA ILE A 43 4.69 6.98 9.01
C ILE A 43 5.56 5.75 8.69
N VAL A 44 6.73 5.95 8.08
CA VAL A 44 7.63 4.84 7.72
C VAL A 44 8.14 4.08 8.96
N PRO A 45 8.68 4.73 10.00
CA PRO A 45 9.04 4.05 11.26
C PRO A 45 7.84 3.37 11.92
N PHE A 46 6.67 4.00 11.92
CA PHE A 46 5.45 3.39 12.44
C PHE A 46 5.08 2.11 11.68
N CYS A 47 5.14 2.12 10.36
CA CYS A 47 4.89 0.94 9.55
C CYS A 47 5.90 -0.18 9.82
N LYS A 48 7.19 0.15 9.96
CA LYS A 48 8.23 -0.83 10.33
C LYS A 48 7.98 -1.43 11.71
N LEU A 49 7.58 -0.61 12.69
CA LEU A 49 7.19 -1.08 14.01
C LEU A 49 6.00 -2.03 13.93
N MET A 50 4.94 -1.68 13.19
CA MET A 50 3.78 -2.56 13.01
C MET A 50 4.18 -3.90 12.41
N ILE A 51 4.99 -3.92 11.36
CA ILE A 51 5.49 -5.16 10.74
C ILE A 51 6.28 -6.01 11.76
N SER A 52 7.13 -5.37 12.59
CA SER A 52 7.88 -6.05 13.65
C SER A 52 6.97 -6.65 14.73
N VAL A 53 5.92 -5.92 15.15
CA VAL A 53 4.92 -6.41 16.12
C VAL A 53 4.16 -7.63 15.57
N PHE A 54 3.95 -7.69 14.25
CA PHE A 54 3.41 -8.89 13.60
C PHE A 54 4.43 -10.03 13.46
N GLY A 55 5.62 -9.90 14.05
CA GLY A 55 6.68 -10.91 14.05
C GLY A 55 7.36 -11.09 12.69
N CYS A 56 7.27 -10.07 11.82
CA CYS A 56 7.78 -10.13 10.47
C CYS A 56 9.06 -9.30 10.30
N LYS A 57 9.92 -9.72 9.36
CA LYS A 57 11.15 -9.00 9.00
C LYS A 57 11.07 -8.62 7.53
N VAL A 58 11.37 -7.35 7.23
CA VAL A 58 11.39 -6.82 5.86
C VAL A 58 12.80 -6.84 5.29
N LYS A 59 12.94 -7.36 4.07
CA LYS A 59 14.11 -7.20 3.22
C LYS A 59 13.71 -6.45 1.95
N ILE A 60 14.46 -5.41 1.60
CA ILE A 60 14.16 -4.54 0.46
C ILE A 60 15.20 -4.82 -0.63
N PHE A 61 14.72 -5.01 -1.85
CA PHE A 61 15.52 -5.20 -3.06
C PHE A 61 15.22 -4.07 -4.04
N GLY A 62 16.26 -3.49 -4.62
CA GLY A 62 16.16 -2.29 -5.45
C GLY A 62 16.26 -1.00 -4.64
N GLN A 63 16.15 0.13 -5.33
CA GLN A 63 16.24 1.48 -4.74
C GLN A 63 15.03 2.31 -5.12
N PHE A 64 14.54 3.10 -4.18
CA PHE A 64 13.44 4.05 -4.44
C PHE A 64 14.02 5.27 -5.19
N PRO A 65 13.50 5.60 -6.40
CA PRO A 65 13.98 6.76 -7.15
C PRO A 65 13.61 8.07 -6.43
N LYS A 66 14.47 9.10 -6.48
CA LYS A 66 14.33 10.29 -5.63
C LYS A 66 13.73 11.50 -6.35
N ASP A 67 13.89 11.58 -7.66
CA ASP A 67 13.76 12.86 -8.38
C ASP A 67 12.37 13.11 -8.98
N GLU A 68 11.53 12.08 -9.06
CA GLU A 68 10.20 12.16 -9.68
C GLU A 68 9.08 11.82 -8.68
N THR A 69 7.85 12.16 -9.08
CA THR A 69 6.62 11.74 -8.42
C THR A 69 6.01 10.57 -9.18
N PHE A 70 5.62 9.52 -8.48
CA PHE A 70 5.17 8.27 -9.09
C PHE A 70 3.73 7.91 -8.74
N VAL A 71 3.07 7.23 -9.67
CA VAL A 71 1.98 6.32 -9.36
C VAL A 71 2.61 4.98 -8.95
N ILE A 72 2.68 4.74 -7.64
CA ILE A 72 3.23 3.50 -7.09
C ILE A 72 2.17 2.41 -7.24
N MET A 73 2.53 1.31 -7.89
CA MET A 73 1.64 0.16 -8.02
C MET A 73 2.20 -1.05 -7.29
N ALA A 74 1.40 -1.65 -6.39
CA ALA A 74 1.79 -2.83 -5.63
C ALA A 74 0.74 -3.94 -5.72
N ASN A 75 1.15 -5.20 -5.56
CA ASN A 75 0.23 -6.33 -5.47
C ASN A 75 -0.56 -6.30 -4.15
N HIS A 76 -1.74 -6.94 -4.13
CA HIS A 76 -2.64 -6.89 -2.99
C HIS A 76 -2.97 -8.29 -2.45
N VAL A 77 -2.25 -8.71 -1.44
CA VAL A 77 -2.33 -10.09 -0.92
C VAL A 77 -2.73 -10.18 0.55
N SER A 78 -2.50 -9.12 1.33
CA SER A 78 -2.73 -9.11 2.78
C SER A 78 -3.26 -7.76 3.27
N PHE A 79 -3.83 -7.72 4.46
CA PHE A 79 -4.08 -6.46 5.14
C PHE A 79 -2.78 -5.78 5.60
N LEU A 80 -1.70 -6.56 5.71
CA LEU A 80 -0.37 -6.03 6.06
C LEU A 80 0.28 -5.22 4.94
N ASP A 81 -0.25 -5.26 3.71
CA ASP A 81 0.26 -4.46 2.58
C ASP A 81 0.32 -2.97 2.93
N VAL A 82 -0.65 -2.47 3.72
CA VAL A 82 -0.71 -1.05 4.14
C VAL A 82 0.46 -0.64 5.04
N PHE A 83 1.10 -1.60 5.70
CA PHE A 83 2.30 -1.38 6.51
C PHE A 83 3.57 -1.78 5.76
N ALA A 84 3.53 -2.84 4.95
CA ALA A 84 4.71 -3.37 4.28
C ALA A 84 5.18 -2.44 3.16
N VAL A 85 4.29 -2.01 2.26
CA VAL A 85 4.67 -1.17 1.12
C VAL A 85 5.35 0.12 1.56
N PRO A 86 4.84 0.88 2.57
CA PRO A 86 5.52 2.08 3.06
C PRO A 86 6.90 1.84 3.66
N CYS A 87 7.24 0.62 4.10
CA CYS A 87 8.59 0.32 4.59
C CYS A 87 9.69 0.55 3.54
N SER A 88 9.34 0.52 2.25
CA SER A 88 10.25 0.75 1.12
C SER A 88 10.42 2.22 0.75
N PHE A 89 9.64 3.12 1.34
CA PHE A 89 9.66 4.53 0.96
C PHE A 89 10.92 5.22 1.50
N ALA A 90 11.79 5.63 0.57
CA ALA A 90 13.06 6.27 0.86
C ALA A 90 13.19 7.59 0.06
N THR A 91 12.26 8.52 0.28
CA THR A 91 12.20 9.81 -0.42
C THR A 91 11.76 10.90 0.55
N ASN A 92 12.03 12.16 0.19
CA ASN A 92 11.54 13.33 0.93
C ASN A 92 10.15 13.79 0.48
N LYS A 93 9.63 13.25 -0.62
CA LYS A 93 8.29 13.58 -1.12
C LYS A 93 7.21 12.97 -0.24
N LYS A 94 6.04 13.56 -0.26
CA LYS A 94 4.87 13.10 0.48
C LYS A 94 4.25 11.88 -0.17
N PHE A 95 3.51 11.10 0.62
CA PHE A 95 2.80 9.91 0.15
C PHE A 95 1.30 10.03 0.38
N SER A 96 0.58 9.53 -0.57
CA SER A 96 -0.85 9.29 -0.50
C SER A 96 -1.18 7.90 -1.06
N ALA A 97 -2.43 7.53 -1.02
CA ALA A 97 -2.92 6.27 -1.57
C ALA A 97 -4.36 6.39 -2.04
N ILE A 98 -4.79 5.40 -2.80
CA ILE A 98 -6.21 5.18 -3.09
C ILE A 98 -6.73 4.06 -2.20
N ALA A 99 -7.79 4.34 -1.43
CA ALA A 99 -8.39 3.38 -0.52
C ALA A 99 -9.91 3.27 -0.72
N ALA A 100 -10.48 2.10 -0.38
CA ALA A 100 -11.92 1.90 -0.42
C ALA A 100 -12.64 2.78 0.61
N SER A 101 -13.79 3.35 0.25
CA SER A 101 -14.60 4.26 1.07
C SER A 101 -14.94 3.69 2.46
N LYS A 102 -15.11 2.38 2.59
CA LYS A 102 -15.35 1.70 3.87
C LYS A 102 -14.23 1.91 4.91
N ASN A 103 -13.00 2.13 4.47
CA ASN A 103 -11.86 2.36 5.36
C ASN A 103 -11.97 3.70 6.10
N PHE A 104 -12.68 4.67 5.52
CA PHE A 104 -12.93 5.98 6.12
C PHE A 104 -14.03 5.97 7.20
N LYS A 105 -14.62 4.81 7.48
CA LYS A 105 -15.60 4.60 8.56
C LYS A 105 -14.93 4.14 9.87
N ILE A 106 -13.64 3.78 9.83
CA ILE A 106 -12.89 3.28 11.00
C ILE A 106 -12.32 4.48 11.77
N PRO A 107 -12.70 4.73 13.03
CA PRO A 107 -12.16 5.82 13.86
C PRO A 107 -10.63 5.77 13.92
N ILE A 108 -9.96 6.89 14.20
CA ILE A 108 -8.49 7.04 14.20
C ILE A 108 -7.91 6.79 12.82
N TYR A 109 -8.13 5.60 12.22
CA TYR A 109 -7.63 5.25 10.90
C TYR A 109 -8.14 6.22 9.83
N ALA A 110 -9.42 6.57 9.84
CA ALA A 110 -10.00 7.57 8.94
C ALA A 110 -9.30 8.93 9.06
N THR A 111 -8.95 9.35 10.26
CA THR A 111 -8.23 10.60 10.51
C THR A 111 -6.81 10.55 9.94
N ILE A 112 -6.10 9.43 10.12
CA ILE A 112 -4.78 9.20 9.51
C ILE A 112 -4.88 9.26 7.98
N LEU A 113 -5.85 8.56 7.39
CA LEU A 113 -6.06 8.55 5.93
C LEU A 113 -6.30 9.97 5.39
N LYS A 114 -7.16 10.76 6.06
CA LYS A 114 -7.43 12.16 5.66
C LYS A 114 -6.17 13.03 5.74
N LYS A 115 -5.38 12.89 6.80
CA LYS A 115 -4.13 13.65 6.98
C LYS A 115 -3.03 13.26 5.97
N LEU A 116 -3.05 12.02 5.49
CA LEU A 116 -2.19 11.54 4.39
C LEU A 116 -2.74 11.90 3.00
N ASN A 117 -3.81 12.68 2.90
CA ASN A 117 -4.51 12.97 1.65
C ASN A 117 -4.93 11.71 0.86
N VAL A 118 -5.20 10.60 1.57
CA VAL A 118 -5.65 9.37 0.94
C VAL A 118 -6.99 9.59 0.26
N VAL A 119 -7.07 9.20 -1.00
CA VAL A 119 -8.26 9.36 -1.82
C VAL A 119 -9.22 8.19 -1.60
N SER A 120 -10.45 8.54 -1.22
CA SER A 120 -11.53 7.56 -1.08
C SER A 120 -12.13 7.21 -2.43
N ILE A 121 -12.26 5.91 -2.72
CA ILE A 121 -12.97 5.42 -3.91
C ILE A 121 -14.09 4.46 -3.49
N ASP A 122 -15.30 4.72 -4.00
CA ASP A 122 -16.38 3.75 -3.96
C ASP A 122 -16.36 2.93 -5.25
N ARG A 123 -15.94 1.67 -5.12
CA ARG A 123 -15.79 0.75 -6.26
C ARG A 123 -17.13 0.19 -6.78
N SER A 124 -18.19 0.34 -6.03
CA SER A 124 -19.55 -0.05 -6.43
C SER A 124 -20.22 1.01 -7.32
N ASN A 125 -19.71 2.25 -7.27
CA ASN A 125 -20.24 3.38 -8.01
C ASN A 125 -19.18 3.91 -8.99
N ARG A 126 -19.46 3.77 -10.31
CA ARG A 126 -18.54 4.19 -11.38
C ARG A 126 -18.26 5.70 -11.35
N GLU A 127 -19.29 6.52 -11.14
CA GLU A 127 -19.15 7.98 -11.10
C GLU A 127 -18.28 8.43 -9.93
N GLN A 128 -18.52 7.86 -8.74
CA GLN A 128 -17.70 8.13 -7.54
C GLN A 128 -16.25 7.65 -7.74
N SER A 129 -16.05 6.54 -8.46
CA SER A 129 -14.71 6.08 -8.79
C SER A 129 -13.98 7.05 -9.72
N ILE A 130 -14.65 7.62 -10.73
CA ILE A 130 -14.08 8.63 -11.63
C ILE A 130 -13.72 9.90 -10.84
N LYS A 131 -14.63 10.43 -10.02
CA LYS A 131 -14.37 11.59 -9.15
C LYS A 131 -13.18 11.33 -8.22
N GLY A 132 -13.05 10.09 -7.70
CA GLY A 132 -11.89 9.69 -6.90
C GLY A 132 -10.59 9.76 -7.68
N ILE A 133 -10.54 9.30 -8.93
CA ILE A 133 -9.35 9.39 -9.78
C ILE A 133 -9.00 10.85 -10.07
N GLN A 134 -9.97 11.71 -10.41
CA GLN A 134 -9.75 13.15 -10.61
C GLN A 134 -9.17 13.83 -9.35
N LYS A 135 -9.64 13.45 -8.16
CA LYS A 135 -9.05 13.93 -6.91
C LYS A 135 -7.61 13.42 -6.73
N ALA A 136 -7.34 12.19 -7.11
CA ALA A 136 -5.98 11.63 -7.08
C ALA A 136 -5.04 12.37 -8.04
N GLU A 137 -5.53 12.80 -9.21
CA GLU A 137 -4.75 13.62 -10.14
C GLU A 137 -4.28 14.93 -9.47
N GLN A 138 -5.17 15.60 -8.72
CA GLN A 138 -4.80 16.80 -7.99
C GLN A 138 -3.75 16.52 -6.92
N VAL A 139 -3.94 15.47 -6.10
CA VAL A 139 -2.99 15.08 -5.05
C VAL A 139 -1.59 14.79 -5.65
N LEU A 140 -1.54 14.17 -6.83
CA LEU A 140 -0.28 13.88 -7.51
C LEU A 140 0.39 15.16 -8.04
N LYS A 141 -0.39 16.15 -8.54
CA LYS A 141 0.10 17.48 -8.93
C LYS A 141 0.64 18.28 -7.73
N ASP A 142 0.13 18.03 -6.53
CA ASP A 142 0.62 18.63 -5.28
C ASP A 142 1.91 17.94 -4.75
N ASP A 143 2.62 17.22 -5.61
CA ASP A 143 3.90 16.53 -5.37
C ASP A 143 3.83 15.38 -4.36
N TYR A 144 2.70 14.64 -4.36
CA TYR A 144 2.57 13.39 -3.61
C TYR A 144 2.76 12.18 -4.50
N HIS A 145 3.54 11.20 -4.08
CA HIS A 145 3.40 9.86 -4.63
C HIS A 145 2.03 9.29 -4.29
N ILE A 146 1.41 8.57 -5.23
CA ILE A 146 0.13 7.89 -4.96
C ILE A 146 0.29 6.39 -5.08
N THR A 147 0.01 5.67 -3.98
CA THR A 147 0.02 4.21 -3.97
C THR A 147 -1.34 3.67 -4.37
N ILE A 148 -1.33 2.74 -5.32
CA ILE A 148 -2.50 2.03 -5.82
C ILE A 148 -2.22 0.53 -5.81
N LEU A 149 -3.21 -0.24 -5.38
CA LEU A 149 -3.23 -1.68 -5.50
C LEU A 149 -4.17 -2.01 -6.68
N PRO A 150 -3.64 -2.21 -7.91
CA PRO A 150 -4.43 -2.20 -9.14
C PRO A 150 -5.44 -3.33 -9.23
N GLU A 151 -5.25 -4.42 -8.48
CA GLU A 151 -6.21 -5.52 -8.36
C GLU A 151 -7.52 -5.05 -7.69
N GLY A 152 -7.46 -4.03 -6.85
CA GLY A 152 -8.61 -3.45 -6.17
C GLY A 152 -9.15 -4.27 -4.99
N THR A 153 -8.82 -5.54 -4.90
CA THR A 153 -9.18 -6.46 -3.79
C THR A 153 -8.02 -7.40 -3.53
N ARG A 154 -7.90 -7.88 -2.29
CA ARG A 154 -6.90 -8.90 -1.94
C ARG A 154 -7.19 -10.20 -2.66
N THR A 155 -6.14 -10.82 -3.21
CA THR A 155 -6.27 -12.13 -3.84
C THR A 155 -6.58 -13.21 -2.80
N PRO A 156 -7.54 -14.11 -3.07
CA PRO A 156 -7.81 -15.26 -2.20
C PRO A 156 -6.85 -16.43 -2.42
N THR A 157 -6.14 -16.47 -3.56
CA THR A 157 -5.28 -17.58 -4.00
C THR A 157 -3.79 -17.30 -3.89
N GLY A 158 -3.39 -16.05 -3.66
CA GLY A 158 -1.99 -15.60 -3.72
C GLY A 158 -1.54 -15.25 -5.15
N GLN A 159 -2.29 -15.63 -6.17
CA GLN A 159 -1.99 -15.30 -7.56
C GLN A 159 -2.41 -13.87 -7.88
N LEU A 160 -1.70 -13.25 -8.81
CA LEU A 160 -1.98 -11.89 -9.27
C LEU A 160 -3.35 -11.80 -9.95
N GLY A 161 -4.24 -11.00 -9.37
CA GLY A 161 -5.59 -10.74 -9.88
C GLY A 161 -5.59 -9.88 -11.17
N LEU A 162 -6.79 -9.62 -11.68
CA LEU A 162 -6.97 -8.72 -12.83
C LEU A 162 -6.78 -7.26 -12.38
N PHE A 163 -6.10 -6.47 -13.19
CA PHE A 163 -5.88 -5.06 -12.92
C PHE A 163 -7.07 -4.19 -13.34
N LYS A 164 -7.44 -3.25 -12.49
CA LYS A 164 -8.42 -2.20 -12.79
C LYS A 164 -7.72 -1.03 -13.49
N LYS A 165 -8.35 -0.48 -14.53
CA LYS A 165 -7.76 0.56 -15.38
C LYS A 165 -7.57 1.92 -14.69
N GLY A 166 -8.24 2.20 -13.56
CA GLY A 166 -8.25 3.52 -12.91
C GLY A 166 -6.87 4.09 -12.59
N GLY A 167 -5.94 3.26 -12.06
CA GLY A 167 -4.58 3.70 -11.79
C GLY A 167 -3.77 4.03 -13.04
N PHE A 168 -4.04 3.34 -14.14
CA PHE A 168 -3.38 3.61 -15.43
C PHE A 168 -3.92 4.88 -16.09
N HIS A 169 -5.24 5.15 -15.97
CA HIS A 169 -5.80 6.45 -16.35
C HIS A 169 -5.15 7.59 -15.55
N LEU A 170 -4.97 7.42 -14.24
CA LEU A 170 -4.27 8.40 -13.41
C LEU A 170 -2.86 8.68 -13.96
N ALA A 171 -2.09 7.62 -14.25
CA ALA A 171 -0.73 7.76 -14.77
C ALA A 171 -0.70 8.51 -16.11
N VAL A 172 -1.55 8.13 -17.07
CA VAL A 172 -1.65 8.77 -18.40
C VAL A 172 -2.06 10.24 -18.29
N ASN A 173 -3.11 10.54 -17.52
CA ASN A 173 -3.66 11.90 -17.40
C ASN A 173 -2.67 12.86 -16.74
N THR A 174 -1.86 12.37 -15.81
CA THR A 174 -0.87 13.19 -15.09
C THR A 174 0.54 13.11 -15.69
N LYS A 175 0.76 12.22 -16.67
CA LYS A 175 2.07 11.88 -17.24
C LYS A 175 3.09 11.37 -16.20
N ALA A 176 2.61 10.93 -15.03
CA ALA A 176 3.46 10.38 -13.99
C ALA A 176 3.86 8.95 -14.32
N ASN A 177 5.14 8.64 -14.14
CA ASN A 177 5.64 7.28 -14.33
C ASN A 177 5.08 6.31 -13.27
N ILE A 178 4.96 5.05 -13.64
CA ILE A 178 4.52 3.99 -12.72
C ILE A 178 5.75 3.38 -12.05
N LEU A 179 5.76 3.35 -10.70
CA LEU A 179 6.78 2.65 -9.93
C LEU A 179 6.23 1.32 -9.39
N PRO A 180 6.61 0.17 -9.96
CA PRO A 180 6.19 -1.12 -9.45
C PRO A 180 6.92 -1.45 -8.14
N ILE A 181 6.16 -1.75 -7.08
CA ILE A 181 6.68 -2.23 -5.79
C ILE A 181 5.94 -3.51 -5.42
N LEU A 182 6.63 -4.63 -5.41
CA LEU A 182 6.01 -5.92 -5.17
C LEU A 182 6.41 -6.49 -3.82
N THR A 183 5.45 -7.13 -3.16
CA THR A 183 5.66 -7.80 -1.89
C THR A 183 5.54 -9.31 -2.04
N LYS A 184 6.49 -10.07 -1.47
CA LYS A 184 6.47 -11.52 -1.34
C LYS A 184 6.43 -11.90 0.14
N GLY A 185 5.90 -13.09 0.45
CA GLY A 185 5.78 -13.60 1.81
C GLY A 185 4.50 -13.17 2.55
N LEU A 186 3.86 -12.08 2.16
CA LEU A 186 2.68 -11.56 2.87
C LEU A 186 1.44 -12.46 2.74
N PHE A 187 1.31 -13.18 1.62
CA PHE A 187 0.22 -14.14 1.46
C PHE A 187 0.37 -15.32 2.41
N GLU A 188 1.58 -15.84 2.56
CA GLU A 188 1.91 -16.94 3.48
C GLU A 188 1.74 -16.52 4.94
N ILE A 189 2.06 -15.26 5.25
CA ILE A 189 1.90 -14.69 6.59
C ILE A 189 0.43 -14.54 6.94
N LYS A 190 -0.37 -13.87 6.10
CA LYS A 190 -1.77 -13.58 6.41
C LYS A 190 -2.63 -13.35 5.15
N PRO A 191 -3.10 -14.43 4.49
CA PRO A 191 -4.08 -14.34 3.41
C PRO A 191 -5.46 -13.89 3.92
N ILE A 192 -6.32 -13.47 2.99
CA ILE A 192 -7.67 -12.99 3.34
C ILE A 192 -8.55 -14.08 3.95
N ASN A 193 -8.38 -15.32 3.50
CA ASN A 193 -9.19 -16.49 3.88
C ASN A 193 -8.71 -17.22 5.15
N ARG A 194 -7.66 -16.74 5.79
CA ARG A 194 -7.15 -17.30 7.05
C ARG A 194 -7.07 -16.21 8.12
N TRP A 195 -7.67 -16.46 9.29
CA TRP A 195 -7.63 -15.51 10.40
C TRP A 195 -6.29 -15.54 11.16
N THR A 196 -5.62 -16.71 11.22
CA THR A 196 -4.34 -16.86 11.92
C THR A 196 -3.20 -16.23 11.15
N ILE A 197 -2.23 -15.67 11.89
CA ILE A 197 -1.00 -15.12 11.39
C ILE A 197 0.11 -16.16 11.52
N LYS A 198 0.94 -16.27 10.49
CA LYS A 198 2.18 -17.05 10.51
C LYS A 198 3.33 -16.07 10.30
N PRO A 199 4.00 -15.60 11.37
CA PRO A 199 5.14 -14.71 11.22
C PRO A 199 6.20 -15.24 10.26
N GLY A 200 6.80 -14.36 9.47
CA GLY A 200 7.79 -14.77 8.47
C GLY A 200 8.46 -13.59 7.77
N PRO A 201 9.39 -13.89 6.86
CA PRO A 201 10.08 -12.88 6.08
C PRO A 201 9.15 -12.24 5.07
N ILE A 202 9.36 -10.95 4.84
CA ILE A 202 8.71 -10.16 3.78
C ILE A 202 9.81 -9.63 2.89
N GLU A 203 9.68 -9.87 1.59
CA GLU A 203 10.53 -9.25 0.59
C GLU A 203 9.76 -8.15 -0.12
N ILE A 204 10.40 -7.01 -0.31
CA ILE A 204 9.88 -5.88 -1.06
C ILE A 204 10.80 -5.63 -2.24
N HIS A 205 10.29 -5.76 -3.44
CA HIS A 205 11.02 -5.58 -4.68
C HIS A 205 10.60 -4.27 -5.35
N ILE A 206 11.48 -3.27 -5.33
CA ILE A 206 11.32 -2.01 -6.07
C ILE A 206 11.90 -2.23 -7.46
N LYS A 207 11.08 -2.08 -8.49
CA LYS A 207 11.47 -2.27 -9.88
C LYS A 207 11.78 -0.93 -10.56
N ALA A 208 12.38 -0.99 -11.74
CA ALA A 208 12.58 0.20 -12.55
C ALA A 208 11.25 0.90 -12.88
N PRO A 209 11.18 2.24 -12.88
CA PRO A 209 10.00 2.96 -13.30
C PRO A 209 9.58 2.61 -14.73
N ILE A 210 8.28 2.45 -14.94
CA ILE A 210 7.68 2.29 -16.25
C ILE A 210 7.31 3.67 -16.78
N ILE A 211 7.92 4.05 -17.89
CA ILE A 211 7.69 5.35 -18.52
C ILE A 211 6.29 5.40 -19.11
N THR A 212 5.53 6.43 -18.75
CA THR A 212 4.13 6.63 -19.18
C THR A 212 4.03 7.39 -20.50
N ALA A 213 5.00 8.25 -20.79
CA ALA A 213 4.98 9.09 -21.99
C ALA A 213 4.85 8.25 -23.27
N GLY A 214 3.91 8.63 -24.13
CA GLY A 214 3.66 7.98 -25.42
C GLY A 214 2.92 6.65 -25.34
N LYS A 215 2.50 6.21 -24.15
CA LYS A 215 1.80 4.93 -23.97
C LYS A 215 0.32 5.11 -23.65
N THR A 216 -0.47 4.20 -24.14
CA THR A 216 -1.89 4.07 -23.82
C THR A 216 -2.10 3.36 -22.48
N VAL A 217 -3.30 3.47 -21.92
CA VAL A 217 -3.71 2.78 -20.69
C VAL A 217 -3.53 1.26 -20.80
N ASP A 218 -3.84 0.66 -21.96
CA ASP A 218 -3.76 -0.78 -22.16
C ASP A 218 -2.32 -1.28 -22.31
N GLU A 219 -1.44 -0.50 -22.93
CA GLU A 219 -0.01 -0.80 -23.00
C GLU A 219 0.63 -0.75 -21.61
N LEU A 220 0.36 0.32 -20.83
CA LEU A 220 0.85 0.43 -19.46
C LEU A 220 0.37 -0.70 -18.56
N LEU A 221 -0.92 -1.07 -18.68
CA LEU A 221 -1.49 -2.19 -17.92
C LEU A 221 -0.77 -3.49 -18.25
N LYS A 222 -0.56 -3.77 -19.55
CA LYS A 222 0.10 -4.97 -20.04
C LYS A 222 1.55 -5.06 -19.57
N GLU A 223 2.30 -3.96 -19.69
CA GLU A 223 3.70 -3.85 -19.28
C GLU A 223 3.83 -4.00 -17.74
N THR A 224 3.02 -3.26 -16.98
CA THR A 224 3.03 -3.35 -15.51
C THR A 224 2.71 -4.78 -15.06
N ARG A 225 1.71 -5.42 -15.66
CA ARG A 225 1.34 -6.80 -15.34
C ARG A 225 2.47 -7.78 -15.65
N ALA A 226 3.19 -7.60 -16.75
CA ALA A 226 4.34 -8.42 -17.10
C ALA A 226 5.47 -8.29 -16.07
N VAL A 227 5.79 -7.06 -15.63
CA VAL A 227 6.77 -6.81 -14.56
C VAL A 227 6.36 -7.51 -13.26
N PHE A 228 5.08 -7.45 -12.89
CA PHE A 228 4.55 -8.11 -11.69
C PHE A 228 4.70 -9.63 -11.79
N LEU A 229 4.23 -10.24 -12.88
CA LEU A 229 4.32 -11.68 -13.08
C LEU A 229 5.78 -12.17 -13.06
N ASN A 230 6.67 -11.51 -13.79
CA ASN A 230 8.10 -11.87 -13.81
C ASN A 230 8.74 -11.77 -12.42
N THR A 231 8.34 -10.78 -11.61
CA THR A 231 8.90 -10.62 -10.26
C THR A 231 8.33 -11.64 -9.28
N LEU A 232 7.05 -11.95 -9.35
CA LEU A 232 6.40 -12.86 -8.40
C LEU A 232 6.73 -14.33 -8.66
N ASN A 233 7.04 -14.70 -9.93
CA ASN A 233 7.35 -16.08 -10.33
C ASN A 233 8.84 -16.45 -10.16
N ASN A 234 9.73 -15.45 -10.03
CA ASN A 234 11.17 -15.64 -9.74
C ASN A 234 11.43 -15.44 -8.25
#